data_dd3a0352fc5d4ab4fe05844799ff46d4
#
_entry.id   dd3a0352fc5d4ab4fe05844799ff46d4
#
_cell.length_a   1.000
_cell.length_b   1.000
_cell.length_c   1.000
_cell.angle_alpha   90.00
_cell.angle_beta   90.00
_cell.angle_gamma   90.00
#
_symmetry.space_group_name_H-M   'P 1'
#
loop_
_entity.id
_entity.type
_entity.pdbx_description
1 polymer ?
#
loop_
_entity_poly.entity_id
_entity_poly.type
_entity_poly.pdbx_seq_one_letter_code
_entity_poly.pdbx_strand_id
1 'polypeptide(L)'
;KQRKEEQKQRKEEEKQKKEAEKQKKEAEKEKKKDTKLVSYEMFCQGMSIDEIAKARELVSGTIAGHLEYYVRLGKIKVEKVVKAENLAKIRKHLEEHEYMGIFAIKAALGDDVSYADIKFVLAVSGH
;
A
#
# COMPACT_ATOMS: atom_id res chain seq x y z
N LYS A 1 8.44 -24.05 50.01
CA LYS A 1 7.68 -22.80 50.09
C LYS A 1 8.24 -21.71 49.13
N GLN A 2 9.57 -21.61 48.98
CA GLN A 2 10.21 -20.62 48.11
C GLN A 2 10.00 -20.91 46.62
N ARG A 3 9.97 -22.20 46.19
CA ARG A 3 9.77 -22.60 44.80
C ARG A 3 8.37 -22.28 44.26
N LYS A 4 7.32 -22.28 45.08
CA LYS A 4 5.96 -21.95 44.69
C LYS A 4 5.77 -20.43 44.46
N GLU A 5 6.45 -19.58 45.20
CA GLU A 5 6.40 -18.14 45.05
C GLU A 5 7.15 -17.67 43.81
N GLU A 6 8.31 -18.26 43.48
CA GLU A 6 9.07 -17.96 42.28
C GLU A 6 8.29 -18.34 41.00
N GLN A 7 7.58 -19.47 40.99
CA GLN A 7 6.74 -19.90 39.87
C GLN A 7 5.53 -18.98 39.68
N LYS A 8 4.96 -18.45 40.76
CA LYS A 8 3.84 -17.50 40.69
C LYS A 8 4.27 -16.17 40.10
N GLN A 9 5.44 -15.64 40.47
CA GLN A 9 6.01 -14.41 39.93
C GLN A 9 6.34 -14.52 38.44
N ARG A 10 6.90 -15.64 37.99
CA ARG A 10 7.20 -15.90 36.58
C ARG A 10 5.95 -15.93 35.70
N LYS A 11 4.85 -16.49 36.19
CA LYS A 11 3.57 -16.54 35.47
C LYS A 11 2.95 -15.15 35.31
N GLU A 12 3.07 -14.30 36.31
CA GLU A 12 2.58 -12.92 36.25
C GLU A 12 3.40 -12.06 35.29
N GLU A 13 4.73 -12.21 35.28
CA GLU A 13 5.62 -11.51 34.33
C GLU A 13 5.34 -11.91 32.87
N GLU A 14 5.14 -13.19 32.57
CA GLU A 14 4.78 -13.65 31.25
C GLU A 14 3.43 -13.13 30.77
N LYS A 15 2.46 -13.01 31.67
CA LYS A 15 1.13 -12.49 31.38
C LYS A 15 1.18 -10.99 31.02
N GLN A 16 1.98 -10.20 31.73
CA GLN A 16 2.17 -8.78 31.46
C GLN A 16 2.87 -8.54 30.12
N LYS A 17 3.86 -9.35 29.76
CA LYS A 17 4.56 -9.26 28.47
C LYS A 17 3.63 -9.56 27.30
N LYS A 18 2.74 -10.53 27.41
CA LYS A 18 1.77 -10.87 26.37
C LYS A 18 0.74 -9.78 26.12
N GLU A 19 0.29 -9.08 27.17
CA GLU A 19 -0.63 -7.96 27.06
C GLU A 19 0.04 -6.76 26.41
N ALA A 20 1.30 -6.45 26.73
CA ALA A 20 2.06 -5.37 26.11
C ALA A 20 2.29 -5.60 24.61
N GLU A 21 2.61 -6.83 24.19
CA GLU A 21 2.77 -7.18 22.79
C GLU A 21 1.45 -7.06 22.01
N LYS A 22 0.33 -7.43 22.60
CA LYS A 22 -0.99 -7.31 21.98
C LYS A 22 -1.38 -5.85 21.76
N GLN A 23 -1.12 -4.96 22.72
CA GLN A 23 -1.37 -3.53 22.59
C GLN A 23 -0.50 -2.90 21.51
N LYS A 24 0.77 -3.29 21.37
CA LYS A 24 1.66 -2.84 20.31
C LYS A 24 1.15 -3.21 18.91
N LYS A 25 0.65 -4.43 18.73
CA LYS A 25 0.11 -4.90 17.44
C LYS A 25 -1.16 -4.14 17.04
N GLU A 26 -2.02 -3.82 17.99
CA GLU A 26 -3.23 -3.02 17.74
C GLU A 26 -2.88 -1.58 17.35
N ALA A 27 -1.92 -0.96 18.03
CA ALA A 27 -1.43 0.39 17.70
C ALA A 27 -0.77 0.44 16.31
N GLU A 28 -0.02 -0.58 15.92
CA GLU A 28 0.57 -0.69 14.58
C GLU A 28 -0.48 -0.83 13.49
N LYS A 29 -1.57 -1.56 13.73
CA LYS A 29 -2.70 -1.68 12.79
C LYS A 29 -3.43 -0.35 12.60
N GLU A 30 -3.64 0.41 13.65
CA GLU A 30 -4.24 1.74 13.58
C GLU A 30 -3.34 2.72 12.83
N LYS A 31 -2.02 2.71 13.07
CA LYS A 31 -1.05 3.52 12.34
C LYS A 31 -1.04 3.19 10.85
N LYS A 32 -1.21 1.92 10.46
CA LYS A 32 -1.27 1.51 9.05
C LYS A 32 -2.50 2.06 8.33
N LYS A 33 -3.65 2.15 8.99
CA LYS A 33 -4.86 2.78 8.44
C LYS A 33 -4.66 4.28 8.26
N ASP A 34 -4.14 4.95 9.30
CA ASP A 34 -3.82 6.38 9.28
C ASP A 34 -2.77 6.71 8.22
N THR A 35 -1.81 5.80 8.01
CA THR A 35 -0.75 5.94 7.01
C THR A 35 -1.30 6.08 5.59
N LYS A 36 -2.27 5.25 5.21
CA LYS A 36 -2.91 5.33 3.88
C LYS A 36 -3.70 6.63 3.73
N LEU A 37 -4.44 7.01 4.75
CA LEU A 37 -5.23 8.24 4.75
C LEU A 37 -4.34 9.48 4.62
N VAL A 38 -3.20 9.53 5.32
CA VAL A 38 -2.25 10.63 5.24
C VAL A 38 -1.72 10.80 3.81
N SER A 39 -1.33 9.69 3.16
CA SER A 39 -0.90 9.73 1.76
C SER A 39 -2.00 10.26 0.83
N TYR A 40 -3.23 9.81 1.03
CA TYR A 40 -4.39 10.24 0.26
C TYR A 40 -4.66 11.74 0.44
N GLU A 41 -4.64 12.24 1.68
CA GLU A 41 -4.85 13.67 1.97
C GLU A 41 -3.77 14.54 1.33
N MET A 42 -2.50 14.12 1.39
CA MET A 42 -1.39 14.82 0.76
C MET A 42 -1.56 14.85 -0.77
N PHE A 43 -2.01 13.75 -1.35
CA PHE A 43 -2.32 13.68 -2.78
C PHE A 43 -3.45 14.65 -3.17
N CYS A 44 -4.49 14.76 -2.35
CA CYS A 44 -5.60 15.69 -2.55
C CYS A 44 -5.15 17.15 -2.48
N GLN A 45 -4.07 17.44 -1.76
CA GLN A 45 -3.47 18.77 -1.68
C GLN A 45 -2.64 19.13 -2.92
N GLY A 46 -2.49 18.22 -3.87
CA GLY A 46 -1.76 18.42 -5.10
C GLY A 46 -0.34 17.88 -5.10
N MET A 47 0.07 17.11 -4.09
CA MET A 47 1.40 16.52 -4.05
C MET A 47 1.48 15.28 -4.96
N SER A 48 2.62 15.13 -5.64
CA SER A 48 2.89 13.92 -6.43
C SER A 48 3.30 12.76 -5.52
N ILE A 49 3.31 11.53 -6.07
CA ILE A 49 3.75 10.33 -5.35
C ILE A 49 5.17 10.52 -4.81
N ASP A 50 6.08 11.04 -5.63
CA ASP A 50 7.47 11.27 -5.23
C ASP A 50 7.59 12.33 -4.14
N GLU A 51 6.81 13.40 -4.21
CA GLU A 51 6.78 14.45 -3.20
C GLU A 51 6.26 13.91 -1.87
N ILE A 52 5.20 13.11 -1.89
CA ILE A 52 4.64 12.47 -0.70
C ILE A 52 5.66 11.51 -0.07
N ALA A 53 6.30 10.69 -0.90
CA ALA A 53 7.31 9.73 -0.44
C ALA A 53 8.47 10.44 0.25
N LYS A 54 8.95 11.53 -0.33
CA LYS A 54 10.04 12.33 0.24
C LYS A 54 9.63 13.00 1.55
N ALA A 55 8.44 13.60 1.59
CA ALA A 55 7.92 14.28 2.79
C ALA A 55 7.71 13.31 3.96
N ARG A 56 7.31 12.06 3.67
CA ARG A 56 7.04 11.05 4.68
C ARG A 56 8.19 10.11 4.95
N GLU A 57 9.32 10.29 4.27
CA GLU A 57 10.50 9.41 4.35
C GLU A 57 10.17 7.95 4.03
N LEU A 58 9.33 7.73 3.02
CA LEU A 58 8.93 6.41 2.54
C LEU A 58 9.33 6.26 1.07
N VAL A 59 9.36 5.02 0.58
CA VAL A 59 9.63 4.77 -0.84
C VAL A 59 8.37 5.05 -1.68
N SER A 60 8.55 5.47 -2.94
CA SER A 60 7.45 5.78 -3.84
C SER A 60 6.49 4.61 -4.06
N GLY A 61 7.01 3.37 -4.08
CA GLY A 61 6.19 2.17 -4.20
C GLY A 61 5.20 1.99 -3.06
N THR A 62 5.59 2.37 -1.84
CA THR A 62 4.71 2.34 -0.66
C THR A 62 3.56 3.35 -0.82
N ILE A 63 3.88 4.56 -1.27
CA ILE A 63 2.86 5.61 -1.50
C ILE A 63 1.91 5.19 -2.64
N ALA A 64 2.46 4.64 -3.73
CA ALA A 64 1.64 4.12 -4.83
C ALA A 64 0.66 3.05 -4.34
N GLY A 65 1.10 2.14 -3.45
CA GLY A 65 0.23 1.15 -2.83
C GLY A 65 -0.89 1.76 -2.00
N HIS A 66 -0.60 2.82 -1.25
CA HIS A 66 -1.61 3.55 -0.47
C HIS A 66 -2.67 4.17 -1.38
N LEU A 67 -2.24 4.83 -2.46
CA LEU A 67 -3.15 5.47 -3.40
C LEU A 67 -3.93 4.45 -4.24
N GLU A 68 -3.34 3.30 -4.57
CA GLU A 68 -4.03 2.20 -5.27
C GLU A 68 -5.28 1.76 -4.51
N TYR A 69 -5.20 1.67 -3.20
CA TYR A 69 -6.35 1.34 -2.36
C TYR A 69 -7.51 2.31 -2.59
N TYR A 70 -7.23 3.61 -2.65
CA TYR A 70 -8.25 4.64 -2.88
C TYR A 70 -8.72 4.69 -4.34
N VAL A 71 -7.86 4.32 -5.29
CA VAL A 71 -8.26 4.15 -6.70
C VAL A 71 -9.29 3.03 -6.82
N ARG A 72 -9.07 1.91 -6.13
CA ARG A 72 -10.01 0.78 -6.08
C ARG A 72 -11.36 1.16 -5.49
N LEU A 73 -11.36 2.04 -4.50
CA LEU A 73 -12.58 2.53 -3.87
C LEU A 73 -13.32 3.58 -4.73
N GLY A 74 -12.72 4.01 -5.83
CA GLY A 74 -13.29 5.05 -6.69
C GLY A 74 -13.12 6.46 -6.16
N LYS A 75 -12.31 6.67 -5.13
CA LYS A 75 -12.05 7.99 -4.54
C LYS A 75 -10.99 8.79 -5.29
N ILE A 76 -10.10 8.11 -6.01
CA ILE A 76 -9.09 8.72 -6.88
C ILE A 76 -9.35 8.23 -8.31
N LYS A 77 -9.44 9.15 -9.26
CA LYS A 77 -9.54 8.80 -10.67
C LYS A 77 -8.17 8.34 -11.18
N VAL A 78 -8.14 7.24 -11.95
CA VAL A 78 -6.89 6.68 -12.50
C VAL A 78 -6.14 7.71 -13.37
N GLU A 79 -6.85 8.59 -14.03
CA GLU A 79 -6.27 9.64 -14.89
C GLU A 79 -5.43 10.65 -14.10
N LYS A 80 -5.62 10.74 -12.79
CA LYS A 80 -4.83 11.61 -11.91
C LYS A 80 -3.51 11.01 -11.48
N VAL A 81 -3.39 9.69 -11.50
CA VAL A 81 -2.18 8.96 -11.07
C VAL A 81 -1.40 8.35 -12.23
N VAL A 82 -2.02 8.16 -13.38
CA VAL A 82 -1.40 7.60 -14.58
C VAL A 82 -1.56 8.59 -15.73
N LYS A 83 -0.48 8.85 -16.47
CA LYS A 83 -0.52 9.71 -17.65
C LYS A 83 -1.46 9.14 -18.71
N ALA A 84 -2.18 10.00 -19.42
CA ALA A 84 -3.15 9.58 -20.45
C ALA A 84 -2.53 8.65 -21.48
N GLU A 85 -1.30 8.92 -21.91
CA GLU A 85 -0.57 8.07 -22.87
C GLU A 85 -0.32 6.66 -22.32
N ASN A 86 0.13 6.59 -21.08
CA ASN A 86 0.42 5.32 -20.42
C ASN A 86 -0.87 4.52 -20.14
N LEU A 87 -1.91 5.22 -19.72
CA LEU A 87 -3.22 4.63 -19.50
C LEU A 87 -3.77 4.00 -20.76
N ALA A 88 -3.68 4.70 -21.91
CA ALA A 88 -4.11 4.20 -23.19
C ALA A 88 -3.33 2.96 -23.62
N LYS A 89 -2.01 2.97 -23.45
CA LYS A 89 -1.13 1.84 -23.78
C LYS A 89 -1.47 0.59 -22.98
N ILE A 90 -1.67 0.76 -21.67
CA ILE A 90 -2.00 -0.36 -20.78
C ILE A 90 -3.39 -0.92 -21.12
N ARG A 91 -4.38 -0.06 -21.30
CA ARG A 91 -5.75 -0.48 -21.66
C ARG A 91 -5.78 -1.22 -22.99
N LYS A 92 -5.06 -0.72 -23.99
CA LYS A 92 -4.95 -1.37 -25.29
C LYS A 92 -4.34 -2.77 -25.18
N HIS A 93 -3.27 -2.89 -24.38
CA HIS A 93 -2.62 -4.19 -24.15
C HIS A 93 -3.60 -5.18 -23.48
N LEU A 94 -4.38 -4.73 -22.50
CA LEU A 94 -5.36 -5.57 -21.81
C LEU A 94 -6.51 -6.00 -22.72
N GLU A 95 -6.88 -5.18 -23.70
CA GLU A 95 -7.92 -5.51 -24.69
C GLU A 95 -7.42 -6.51 -25.73
N GLU A 96 -6.16 -6.39 -26.16
CA GLU A 96 -5.58 -7.20 -27.24
C GLU A 96 -4.97 -8.52 -26.76
N HIS A 97 -4.61 -8.62 -25.48
CA HIS A 97 -3.91 -9.77 -24.92
C HIS A 97 -4.58 -10.28 -23.65
N GLU A 98 -4.47 -11.59 -23.44
CA GLU A 98 -4.90 -12.21 -22.19
C GLU A 98 -4.02 -11.73 -21.03
N TYR A 99 -4.62 -11.53 -19.85
CA TYR A 99 -3.89 -11.09 -18.66
C TYR A 99 -2.98 -12.20 -18.14
N MET A 100 -1.67 -11.98 -18.20
CA MET A 100 -0.63 -12.91 -17.78
C MET A 100 0.21 -12.39 -16.61
N GLY A 101 -0.29 -11.38 -15.88
CA GLY A 101 0.40 -10.77 -14.76
C GLY A 101 1.03 -9.42 -15.11
N ILE A 102 1.42 -8.66 -14.06
CA ILE A 102 1.99 -7.33 -14.24
C ILE A 102 3.36 -7.35 -14.94
N PHE A 103 4.15 -8.38 -14.70
CA PHE A 103 5.48 -8.51 -15.33
C PHE A 103 5.39 -8.69 -16.83
N ALA A 104 4.38 -9.43 -17.32
CA ALA A 104 4.14 -9.62 -18.75
C ALA A 104 3.77 -8.29 -19.42
N ILE A 105 2.94 -7.48 -18.78
CA ILE A 105 2.56 -6.14 -19.28
C ILE A 105 3.78 -5.23 -19.33
N LYS A 106 4.57 -5.20 -18.28
CA LYS A 106 5.80 -4.39 -18.19
C LYS A 106 6.79 -4.79 -19.28
N ALA A 107 6.99 -6.09 -19.50
CA ALA A 107 7.88 -6.60 -20.54
C ALA A 107 7.42 -6.19 -21.93
N ALA A 108 6.11 -6.21 -22.19
CA ALA A 108 5.53 -5.84 -23.49
C ALA A 108 5.59 -4.34 -23.77
N LEU A 109 5.33 -3.50 -22.75
CA LEU A 109 5.24 -2.05 -22.91
C LEU A 109 6.57 -1.32 -22.65
N GLY A 110 7.52 -1.98 -21.99
CA GLY A 110 8.86 -1.44 -21.77
C GLY A 110 8.90 -0.33 -20.70
N ASP A 111 9.87 0.58 -20.83
CA ASP A 111 10.13 1.62 -19.85
C ASP A 111 9.16 2.79 -19.90
N ASP A 112 8.28 2.85 -20.89
CA ASP A 112 7.28 3.91 -21.05
C ASP A 112 6.27 3.92 -19.90
N VAL A 113 6.00 2.77 -19.29
CA VAL A 113 5.09 2.61 -18.16
C VAL A 113 5.83 2.03 -16.96
N SER A 114 5.43 2.44 -15.75
CA SER A 114 5.98 1.90 -14.52
C SER A 114 5.07 0.78 -13.98
N TYR A 115 5.59 -0.03 -13.06
CA TYR A 115 4.76 -1.01 -12.36
C TYR A 115 3.61 -0.35 -11.60
N ALA A 116 3.84 0.85 -11.06
CA ALA A 116 2.80 1.61 -10.37
C ALA A 116 1.65 1.96 -11.33
N ASP A 117 1.97 2.43 -12.54
CA ASP A 117 0.97 2.73 -13.56
C ASP A 117 0.13 1.50 -13.89
N ILE A 118 0.76 0.36 -14.08
CA ILE A 118 0.08 -0.91 -14.39
C ILE A 118 -0.86 -1.29 -13.24
N LYS A 119 -0.39 -1.21 -12.01
CA LYS A 119 -1.21 -1.53 -10.82
C LYS A 119 -2.43 -0.61 -10.69
N PHE A 120 -2.27 0.69 -10.94
CA PHE A 120 -3.39 1.63 -10.91
C PHE A 120 -4.46 1.29 -11.96
N VAL A 121 -4.04 0.96 -13.17
CA VAL A 121 -4.97 0.59 -14.25
C VAL A 121 -5.69 -0.72 -13.92
N LEU A 122 -4.97 -1.73 -13.41
CA LEU A 122 -5.56 -3.00 -12.99
C LEU A 122 -6.57 -2.81 -11.86
N ALA A 123 -6.33 -1.86 -10.96
CA ALA A 123 -7.23 -1.57 -9.84
C ALA A 123 -8.62 -1.12 -10.35
N VAL A 124 -8.69 -0.36 -11.44
CA VAL A 124 -9.96 0.10 -12.02
C VAL A 124 -10.52 -0.85 -13.08
N SER A 125 -9.70 -1.79 -13.57
CA SER A 125 -10.11 -2.77 -14.57
C SER A 125 -10.67 -4.07 -13.98
N GLY A 126 -10.64 -4.22 -12.66
CA GLY A 126 -11.19 -5.39 -11.97
C GLY A 126 -10.28 -6.62 -11.96
N HIS A 127 -9.00 -6.46 -12.22
CA HIS A 127 -8.02 -7.56 -12.18
C HIS A 127 -7.32 -7.73 -10.85
#